data_01628915d50456f0bc24ad632a469976
#
_entry.id   01628915d50456f0bc24ad632a469976
#
_cell.length_a   1.000
_cell.length_b   1.000
_cell.length_c   1.000
_cell.angle_alpha   90.00
_cell.angle_beta   90.00
_cell.angle_gamma   90.00
#
_symmetry.space_group_name_H-M   'P 1'
#
loop_
_entity.id
_entity.type
_entity.pdbx_description
1 polymer ?
#
loop_
_entity_poly.entity_id
_entity_poly.type
_entity_poly.pdbx_seq_one_letter_code
_entity_poly.pdbx_strand_id
1 'polypeptide(L)'
;MSEIKKIATRDSYGNTLVELGKEHDNLVVLDADLAGATKTGVFKKEFPERHIDCGIAEGNMAGIAAGLATCGKVPFMSSFAMFAAGRAFEQVRNSIGYPHLNVKIGATHAGISVGEDGATHQCNEDIALMRTIPGMVVINPCDDVEAKAAVRAAYEYEGPVYLRFGRLAVPVINDEVTYKFEIGKGIVLKEGKDVTIIATGLCVNEALEAAKLLAADGIDAKVINIHTIKPLDEDLVVASAQKTGKVVTVEEHSVIGGLGSAVCDALSEKAPTKVMKIGVYDRFGESGPGAELIKKYELDGESIYKKVKGFMA
;
A
#
# COMPACT_ATOMS: atom_id res chain seq x y z
N MET A 1 -16.93 25.40 0.89
CA MET A 1 -16.46 24.00 1.04
C MET A 1 -15.12 24.06 1.73
N SER A 2 -14.93 23.41 2.88
CA SER A 2 -13.63 23.31 3.55
C SER A 2 -12.66 22.61 2.59
N GLU A 3 -11.46 23.15 2.46
CA GLU A 3 -10.40 22.56 1.65
C GLU A 3 -10.10 21.14 2.17
N ILE A 4 -10.15 20.12 1.31
CA ILE A 4 -9.89 18.73 1.71
C ILE A 4 -8.41 18.64 2.06
N LYS A 5 -8.12 18.27 3.30
CA LYS A 5 -6.74 18.07 3.78
C LYS A 5 -6.09 16.95 2.97
N LYS A 6 -4.87 17.19 2.48
CA LYS A 6 -4.07 16.18 1.77
C LYS A 6 -2.77 15.92 2.51
N ILE A 7 -2.44 14.66 2.72
CA ILE A 7 -1.22 14.22 3.43
C ILE A 7 -0.61 13.05 2.66
N ALA A 8 0.71 13.05 2.52
CA ALA A 8 1.42 11.89 1.99
C ALA A 8 1.51 10.79 3.05
N THR A 9 1.19 9.55 2.70
CA THR A 9 1.18 8.44 3.67
C THR A 9 2.55 8.17 4.29
N ARG A 10 3.67 8.53 3.61
CA ARG A 10 5.01 8.51 4.20
C ARG A 10 5.19 9.51 5.36
N ASP A 11 4.50 10.65 5.32
CA ASP A 11 4.57 11.63 6.43
C ASP A 11 3.83 11.07 7.65
N SER A 12 2.68 10.42 7.43
CA SER A 12 1.94 9.69 8.46
C SER A 12 2.78 8.59 9.10
N TYR A 13 3.51 7.83 8.27
CA TYR A 13 4.45 6.79 8.71
C TYR A 13 5.51 7.36 9.67
N GLY A 14 6.26 8.38 9.24
CA GLY A 14 7.32 8.97 10.06
C GLY A 14 6.82 9.53 11.39
N ASN A 15 5.67 10.19 11.39
CA ASN A 15 5.06 10.75 12.59
C ASN A 15 4.60 9.64 13.56
N THR A 16 3.99 8.57 13.04
CA THR A 16 3.53 7.44 13.88
C THR A 16 4.69 6.68 14.49
N LEU A 17 5.84 6.57 13.80
CA LEU A 17 7.05 6.01 14.42
C LEU A 17 7.50 6.80 15.64
N VAL A 18 7.40 8.13 15.63
CA VAL A 18 7.72 8.96 16.80
C VAL A 18 6.75 8.70 17.96
N GLU A 19 5.45 8.58 17.67
CA GLU A 19 4.44 8.25 18.68
C GLU A 19 4.74 6.88 19.31
N LEU A 20 4.93 5.84 18.50
CA LEU A 20 5.28 4.50 18.96
C LEU A 20 6.63 4.48 19.72
N GLY A 21 7.60 5.31 19.30
CA GLY A 21 8.87 5.43 19.99
C GLY A 21 8.76 5.99 21.40
N LYS A 22 7.75 6.83 21.67
CA LYS A 22 7.44 7.33 23.03
C LYS A 22 6.75 6.26 23.89
N GLU A 23 6.00 5.38 23.27
CA GLU A 23 5.23 4.32 23.93
C GLU A 23 6.06 3.06 24.19
N HIS A 24 7.10 2.80 23.36
CA HIS A 24 7.81 1.52 23.32
C HIS A 24 9.33 1.67 23.14
N ASP A 25 10.11 1.17 24.09
CA ASP A 25 11.58 1.24 24.10
C ASP A 25 12.26 0.18 23.22
N ASN A 26 11.54 -0.84 22.81
CA ASN A 26 12.06 -1.90 21.95
C ASN A 26 11.94 -1.59 20.45
N LEU A 27 11.26 -0.50 20.06
CA LEU A 27 11.17 -0.05 18.69
C LEU A 27 12.49 0.59 18.25
N VAL A 28 13.03 0.12 17.11
CA VAL A 28 14.25 0.62 16.47
C VAL A 28 13.95 0.94 15.01
N VAL A 29 14.43 2.05 14.50
CA VAL A 29 14.24 2.45 13.11
C VAL A 29 15.56 2.40 12.35
N LEU A 30 15.55 1.75 11.19
CA LEU A 30 16.70 1.67 10.29
C LEU A 30 16.40 2.38 8.98
N ASP A 31 17.43 2.97 8.40
CA ASP A 31 17.36 3.66 7.12
C ASP A 31 18.61 3.36 6.27
N ALA A 32 18.50 3.54 4.96
CA ALA A 32 19.58 3.35 4.00
C ALA A 32 19.96 4.69 3.34
N ASP A 33 20.37 5.67 4.17
CA ASP A 33 20.75 7.05 3.75
C ASP A 33 19.63 7.83 3.08
N LEU A 34 18.35 7.51 3.42
CA LEU A 34 17.15 8.14 2.86
C LEU A 34 16.23 8.75 3.92
N ALA A 35 16.71 8.95 5.16
CA ALA A 35 15.90 9.35 6.31
C ALA A 35 15.04 10.61 6.07
N GLY A 36 15.51 11.57 5.30
CA GLY A 36 14.75 12.76 4.91
C GLY A 36 13.56 12.44 3.99
N ALA A 37 13.77 11.53 3.04
CA ALA A 37 12.76 11.14 2.06
C ALA A 37 11.74 10.14 2.63
N THR A 38 12.20 9.13 3.39
CA THR A 38 11.35 8.13 4.04
C THR A 38 10.59 8.67 5.24
N LYS A 39 10.97 9.86 5.73
CA LYS A 39 10.47 10.51 6.95
C LYS A 39 10.89 9.86 8.27
N THR A 40 11.79 8.89 8.24
CA THR A 40 12.42 8.34 9.45
C THR A 40 13.31 9.36 10.15
N GLY A 41 13.73 10.42 9.45
CA GLY A 41 14.48 11.54 10.02
C GLY A 41 13.77 12.28 11.16
N VAL A 42 12.42 12.23 11.24
CA VAL A 42 11.69 12.79 12.38
C VAL A 42 11.88 11.92 13.63
N PHE A 43 11.93 10.59 13.47
CA PHE A 43 12.27 9.67 14.55
C PHE A 43 13.72 9.83 15.00
N LYS A 44 14.66 9.96 14.07
CA LYS A 44 16.10 10.19 14.36
C LYS A 44 16.31 11.42 15.24
N LYS A 45 15.52 12.48 15.09
CA LYS A 45 15.63 13.71 15.90
C LYS A 45 15.22 13.49 17.35
N GLU A 46 14.18 12.68 17.59
CA GLU A 46 13.65 12.40 18.93
C GLU A 46 14.41 11.27 19.63
N PHE A 47 14.85 10.26 18.87
CA PHE A 47 15.47 9.04 19.38
C PHE A 47 16.75 8.67 18.59
N PRO A 48 17.79 9.51 18.62
CA PRO A 48 19.00 9.30 17.83
C PRO A 48 19.71 7.96 18.15
N GLU A 49 19.61 7.48 19.37
CA GLU A 49 20.21 6.20 19.84
C GLU A 49 19.44 4.95 19.38
N ARG A 50 18.22 5.14 18.88
CA ARG A 50 17.37 4.05 18.34
C ARG A 50 17.16 4.16 16.83
N HIS A 51 17.89 5.08 16.17
CA HIS A 51 17.90 5.20 14.72
C HIS A 51 19.27 4.78 14.19
N ILE A 52 19.25 3.84 13.23
CA ILE A 52 20.48 3.28 12.64
C ILE A 52 20.47 3.59 11.15
N ASP A 53 21.43 4.40 10.71
CA ASP A 53 21.68 4.61 9.29
C ASP A 53 22.69 3.56 8.80
N CYS A 54 22.25 2.70 7.90
CA CYS A 54 23.04 1.60 7.36
C CYS A 54 23.85 2.00 6.11
N GLY A 55 23.77 3.27 5.69
CA GLY A 55 24.26 3.73 4.40
C GLY A 55 23.45 3.15 3.23
N ILE A 56 23.92 3.36 2.01
CA ILE A 56 23.26 2.85 0.79
C ILE A 56 23.51 1.34 0.64
N ALA A 57 22.94 0.55 1.56
CA ALA A 57 23.21 -0.88 1.68
C ALA A 57 21.94 -1.64 2.19
N GLU A 58 20.87 -1.67 1.41
CA GLU A 58 19.55 -2.19 1.82
C GLU A 58 19.59 -3.67 2.18
N GLY A 59 20.39 -4.48 1.49
CA GLY A 59 20.59 -5.89 1.85
C GLY A 59 21.24 -6.05 3.24
N ASN A 60 22.23 -5.21 3.57
CA ASN A 60 22.84 -5.17 4.89
C ASN A 60 21.84 -4.68 5.95
N MET A 61 21.07 -3.65 5.64
CA MET A 61 20.00 -3.15 6.52
C MET A 61 18.99 -4.26 6.86
N ALA A 62 18.57 -5.08 5.88
CA ALA A 62 17.69 -6.21 6.12
C ALA A 62 18.33 -7.25 7.06
N GLY A 63 19.62 -7.55 6.91
CA GLY A 63 20.37 -8.43 7.79
C GLY A 63 20.49 -7.89 9.23
N ILE A 64 20.76 -6.58 9.38
CA ILE A 64 20.80 -5.91 10.70
C ILE A 64 19.41 -5.94 11.35
N ALA A 65 18.34 -5.62 10.61
CA ALA A 65 16.99 -5.67 11.12
C ALA A 65 16.60 -7.09 11.58
N ALA A 66 16.96 -8.12 10.80
CA ALA A 66 16.74 -9.51 11.19
C ALA A 66 17.47 -9.85 12.51
N GLY A 67 18.76 -9.45 12.65
CA GLY A 67 19.53 -9.64 13.87
C GLY A 67 18.93 -8.94 15.08
N LEU A 68 18.47 -7.70 14.94
CA LEU A 68 17.80 -6.95 16.01
C LEU A 68 16.49 -7.62 16.45
N ALA A 69 15.72 -8.16 15.50
CA ALA A 69 14.50 -8.88 15.82
C ALA A 69 14.77 -10.14 16.66
N THR A 70 15.85 -10.88 16.41
CA THR A 70 16.25 -12.04 17.25
C THR A 70 16.66 -11.63 18.67
N CYS A 71 16.98 -10.35 18.89
CA CYS A 71 17.30 -9.79 20.21
C CYS A 71 16.09 -9.16 20.92
N GLY A 72 14.87 -9.41 20.44
CA GLY A 72 13.62 -8.91 21.04
C GLY A 72 13.30 -7.44 20.71
N LYS A 73 13.96 -6.85 19.71
CA LYS A 73 13.59 -5.54 19.18
C LYS A 73 12.51 -5.67 18.11
N VAL A 74 11.79 -4.59 17.88
CA VAL A 74 10.85 -4.44 16.76
C VAL A 74 11.44 -3.43 15.78
N PRO A 75 12.25 -3.89 14.81
CA PRO A 75 12.89 -3.01 13.84
C PRO A 75 11.90 -2.63 12.72
N PHE A 76 11.86 -1.33 12.41
CA PHE A 76 11.27 -0.76 11.22
C PHE A 76 12.41 -0.37 10.26
N MET A 77 12.63 -1.17 9.22
CA MET A 77 13.61 -0.86 8.18
C MET A 77 12.96 -0.09 7.04
N SER A 78 13.56 1.03 6.65
CA SER A 78 12.96 1.98 5.72
C SER A 78 13.87 2.31 4.55
N SER A 79 13.31 2.26 3.35
CA SER A 79 13.92 2.71 2.10
C SER A 79 12.82 2.98 1.08
N PHE A 80 13.18 3.36 -0.16
CA PHE A 80 12.21 3.36 -1.25
C PHE A 80 11.77 1.93 -1.56
N ALA A 81 10.52 1.79 -2.00
CA ALA A 81 9.94 0.48 -2.32
C ALA A 81 10.79 -0.30 -3.32
N MET A 82 11.33 0.36 -4.35
CA MET A 82 12.21 -0.27 -5.34
C MET A 82 13.45 -0.89 -4.70
N PHE A 83 14.00 -0.27 -3.67
CA PHE A 83 15.22 -0.75 -3.05
C PHE A 83 14.94 -1.75 -1.92
N ALA A 84 13.88 -1.52 -1.13
CA ALA A 84 13.46 -2.46 -0.08
C ALA A 84 12.94 -3.79 -0.66
N ALA A 85 12.08 -3.72 -1.69
CA ALA A 85 11.48 -4.90 -2.30
C ALA A 85 12.33 -5.49 -3.45
N GLY A 86 12.98 -4.65 -4.27
CA GLY A 86 13.77 -5.13 -5.41
C GLY A 86 15.19 -5.50 -5.02
N ARG A 87 16.00 -4.53 -4.57
CA ARG A 87 17.43 -4.74 -4.27
C ARG A 87 17.65 -5.70 -3.10
N ALA A 88 16.87 -5.58 -2.02
CA ALA A 88 17.00 -6.40 -0.83
C ALA A 88 16.10 -7.65 -0.81
N PHE A 89 15.47 -8.02 -1.93
CA PHE A 89 14.45 -9.08 -1.99
C PHE A 89 14.93 -10.39 -1.37
N GLU A 90 16.13 -10.85 -1.74
CA GLU A 90 16.68 -12.11 -1.24
C GLU A 90 16.87 -12.07 0.28
N GLN A 91 17.44 -10.98 0.82
CA GLN A 91 17.66 -10.83 2.27
C GLN A 91 16.32 -10.71 3.01
N VAL A 92 15.36 -9.98 2.48
CA VAL A 92 13.99 -9.91 3.05
C VAL A 92 13.36 -11.31 3.08
N ARG A 93 13.46 -12.07 1.97
CA ARG A 93 12.92 -13.42 1.89
C ARG A 93 13.59 -14.38 2.87
N ASN A 94 14.93 -14.43 2.87
CA ASN A 94 15.68 -15.47 3.56
C ASN A 94 16.03 -15.12 5.01
N SER A 95 16.33 -13.84 5.29
CA SER A 95 16.72 -13.42 6.63
C SER A 95 15.54 -12.96 7.49
N ILE A 96 14.43 -12.53 6.88
CA ILE A 96 13.25 -12.03 7.59
C ILE A 96 12.06 -12.97 7.41
N GLY A 97 11.66 -13.26 6.18
CA GLY A 97 10.47 -14.04 5.87
C GLY A 97 10.58 -15.51 6.27
N TYR A 98 11.67 -16.18 5.87
CA TYR A 98 11.86 -17.61 6.14
C TYR A 98 11.88 -17.96 7.64
N PRO A 99 12.60 -17.25 8.51
CA PRO A 99 12.53 -17.45 9.96
C PRO A 99 11.33 -16.75 10.62
N HIS A 100 10.45 -16.11 9.86
CA HIS A 100 9.25 -15.39 10.34
C HIS A 100 9.57 -14.34 11.42
N LEU A 101 10.61 -13.53 11.22
CA LEU A 101 11.04 -12.54 12.20
C LEU A 101 10.14 -11.33 12.25
N ASN A 102 10.02 -10.74 13.43
CA ASN A 102 9.20 -9.56 13.71
C ASN A 102 9.84 -8.27 13.18
N VAL A 103 9.97 -8.16 11.87
CA VAL A 103 10.53 -6.99 11.16
C VAL A 103 9.44 -6.29 10.35
N LYS A 104 9.41 -4.96 10.45
CA LYS A 104 8.50 -4.10 9.66
C LYS A 104 9.28 -3.41 8.56
N ILE A 105 8.81 -3.53 7.33
CA ILE A 105 9.46 -2.94 6.16
C ILE A 105 8.63 -1.73 5.74
N GLY A 106 9.10 -0.52 6.10
CA GLY A 106 8.49 0.74 5.77
C GLY A 106 8.95 1.22 4.37
N ALA A 107 8.31 0.71 3.33
CA ALA A 107 8.66 0.99 1.95
C ALA A 107 7.93 2.23 1.43
N THR A 108 8.65 3.32 1.23
CA THR A 108 8.11 4.59 0.74
C THR A 108 8.35 4.75 -0.77
N HIS A 109 7.77 5.78 -1.38
CA HIS A 109 7.97 6.09 -2.80
C HIS A 109 7.60 4.90 -3.71
N ALA A 110 6.50 4.22 -3.41
CA ALA A 110 5.99 3.15 -4.25
C ALA A 110 5.16 3.69 -5.43
N GLY A 111 5.13 2.95 -6.53
CA GLY A 111 4.32 3.25 -7.70
C GLY A 111 4.90 4.35 -8.59
N ILE A 112 4.10 4.81 -9.56
CA ILE A 112 4.49 5.82 -10.55
C ILE A 112 4.45 7.25 -10.00
N SER A 113 3.68 7.50 -8.93
CA SER A 113 3.55 8.82 -8.30
C SER A 113 4.81 9.29 -7.55
N VAL A 114 5.88 8.49 -7.53
CA VAL A 114 7.24 8.92 -7.19
C VAL A 114 7.60 10.16 -7.99
N GLY A 115 7.22 10.19 -9.26
CA GLY A 115 7.28 11.39 -10.06
C GLY A 115 8.59 11.56 -10.81
N GLU A 116 9.29 12.65 -10.53
CA GLU A 116 10.43 13.15 -11.31
C GLU A 116 11.62 12.19 -11.34
N ASP A 117 11.79 11.37 -10.29
CA ASP A 117 12.88 10.39 -10.19
C ASP A 117 12.79 9.29 -11.27
N GLY A 118 11.59 9.07 -11.82
CA GLY A 118 11.36 8.25 -13.00
C GLY A 118 11.45 6.74 -12.77
N ALA A 119 11.50 6.00 -13.87
CA ALA A 119 11.36 4.54 -13.91
C ALA A 119 12.31 3.75 -13.02
N THR A 120 13.51 4.27 -12.74
CA THR A 120 14.51 3.57 -11.91
C THR A 120 14.17 3.57 -10.41
N HIS A 121 13.28 4.48 -9.98
CA HIS A 121 12.84 4.66 -8.60
C HIS A 121 11.37 4.27 -8.40
N GLN A 122 10.58 4.31 -9.46
CA GLN A 122 9.17 3.91 -9.47
C GLN A 122 9.07 2.39 -9.34
N CYS A 123 8.53 1.90 -8.22
CA CYS A 123 8.34 0.48 -7.99
C CYS A 123 6.90 0.09 -8.29
N ASN A 124 6.71 -0.64 -9.38
CA ASN A 124 5.41 -1.16 -9.81
C ASN A 124 5.29 -2.67 -9.59
N GLU A 125 6.25 -3.30 -8.90
CA GLU A 125 6.38 -4.74 -8.72
C GLU A 125 6.42 -5.18 -7.25
N ASP A 126 6.50 -4.25 -6.33
CA ASP A 126 6.74 -4.50 -4.90
C ASP A 126 5.66 -5.35 -4.24
N ILE A 127 4.39 -5.08 -4.53
CA ILE A 127 3.27 -5.89 -4.01
C ILE A 127 3.40 -7.33 -4.52
N ALA A 128 3.69 -7.52 -5.81
CA ALA A 128 3.86 -8.84 -6.40
C ALA A 128 4.99 -9.62 -5.72
N LEU A 129 6.15 -8.99 -5.56
CA LEU A 129 7.33 -9.60 -4.92
C LEU A 129 7.03 -9.99 -3.46
N MET A 130 6.48 -9.08 -2.67
CA MET A 130 6.22 -9.31 -1.25
C MET A 130 5.09 -10.32 -1.00
N ARG A 131 4.07 -10.37 -1.88
CA ARG A 131 3.02 -11.38 -1.80
C ARG A 131 3.53 -12.81 -1.95
N THR A 132 4.62 -13.03 -2.68
CA THR A 132 5.18 -14.38 -2.89
C THR A 132 5.91 -14.93 -1.66
N ILE A 133 6.29 -14.08 -0.70
CA ILE A 133 7.00 -14.52 0.51
C ILE A 133 6.01 -15.14 1.49
N PRO A 134 6.17 -16.43 1.90
CA PRO A 134 5.28 -17.06 2.88
C PRO A 134 5.24 -16.29 4.20
N GLY A 135 4.05 -16.11 4.78
CA GLY A 135 3.87 -15.41 6.06
C GLY A 135 4.04 -13.89 6.04
N MET A 136 4.52 -13.29 4.94
CA MET A 136 4.60 -11.83 4.81
C MET A 136 3.20 -11.22 4.74
N VAL A 137 2.92 -10.26 5.63
CA VAL A 137 1.73 -9.40 5.54
C VAL A 137 2.05 -8.22 4.61
N VAL A 138 1.12 -7.85 3.72
CA VAL A 138 1.31 -6.76 2.75
C VAL A 138 0.18 -5.75 2.89
N ILE A 139 0.52 -4.51 3.28
CA ILE A 139 -0.42 -3.43 3.56
C ILE A 139 -0.10 -2.21 2.70
N ASN A 140 -1.13 -1.61 2.09
CA ASN A 140 -1.05 -0.40 1.26
C ASN A 140 -2.17 0.58 1.65
N PRO A 141 -1.95 1.45 2.65
CA PRO A 141 -2.98 2.35 3.16
C PRO A 141 -3.32 3.47 2.17
N CYS A 142 -4.59 3.92 2.19
CA CYS A 142 -5.12 4.89 1.23
C CYS A 142 -5.00 6.35 1.68
N ASP A 143 -4.87 6.63 2.97
CA ASP A 143 -4.80 8.00 3.51
C ASP A 143 -4.01 8.09 4.84
N ASP A 144 -3.99 9.29 5.44
CA ASP A 144 -3.30 9.58 6.70
C ASP A 144 -3.82 8.73 7.87
N VAL A 145 -5.13 8.64 8.01
CA VAL A 145 -5.78 7.92 9.13
C VAL A 145 -5.47 6.43 9.05
N GLU A 146 -5.66 5.86 7.87
CA GLU A 146 -5.37 4.45 7.63
C GLU A 146 -3.88 4.14 7.75
N ALA A 147 -3.00 5.02 7.27
CA ALA A 147 -1.55 4.83 7.39
C ALA A 147 -1.09 4.80 8.85
N LYS A 148 -1.56 5.71 9.69
CA LYS A 148 -1.27 5.71 11.13
C LYS A 148 -1.75 4.41 11.80
N ALA A 149 -2.98 4.01 11.52
CA ALA A 149 -3.55 2.79 12.07
C ALA A 149 -2.80 1.53 11.59
N ALA A 150 -2.41 1.48 10.31
CA ALA A 150 -1.62 0.38 9.73
C ALA A 150 -0.24 0.25 10.38
N VAL A 151 0.45 1.37 10.66
CA VAL A 151 1.77 1.34 11.33
C VAL A 151 1.65 0.81 12.75
N ARG A 152 0.63 1.23 13.50
CA ARG A 152 0.36 0.74 14.86
C ARG A 152 0.00 -0.76 14.85
N ALA A 153 -0.90 -1.18 13.97
CA ALA A 153 -1.26 -2.58 13.83
C ALA A 153 -0.07 -3.46 13.39
N ALA A 154 0.80 -2.93 12.54
CA ALA A 154 2.03 -3.61 12.17
C ALA A 154 2.99 -3.77 13.34
N TYR A 155 3.12 -2.77 14.21
CA TYR A 155 3.94 -2.89 15.43
C TYR A 155 3.44 -4.01 16.36
N GLU A 156 2.13 -4.13 16.54
CA GLU A 156 1.49 -5.13 17.39
C GLU A 156 1.52 -6.55 16.79
N TYR A 157 1.57 -6.65 15.46
CA TYR A 157 1.59 -7.96 14.78
C TYR A 157 2.94 -8.66 14.96
N GLU A 158 2.95 -9.88 15.45
CA GLU A 158 4.17 -10.70 15.55
C GLU A 158 4.47 -11.38 14.22
N GLY A 159 5.52 -10.91 13.53
CA GLY A 159 5.93 -11.43 12.24
C GLY A 159 6.28 -10.33 11.23
N PRO A 160 6.65 -10.72 9.99
CA PRO A 160 7.09 -9.77 8.96
C PRO A 160 5.90 -9.04 8.32
N VAL A 161 6.02 -7.71 8.23
CA VAL A 161 5.01 -6.85 7.59
C VAL A 161 5.68 -5.92 6.59
N TYR A 162 5.18 -5.89 5.37
CA TYR A 162 5.52 -4.92 4.34
C TYR A 162 4.45 -3.82 4.31
N LEU A 163 4.86 -2.60 4.63
CA LEU A 163 4.05 -1.40 4.64
C LEU A 163 4.43 -0.53 3.43
N ARG A 164 3.48 -0.29 2.54
CA ARG A 164 3.67 0.44 1.30
C ARG A 164 3.15 1.87 1.42
N PHE A 165 4.00 2.86 1.19
CA PHE A 165 3.64 4.27 1.32
C PHE A 165 3.95 5.07 0.04
N GLY A 166 3.06 6.03 -0.28
CA GLY A 166 3.23 6.95 -1.40
C GLY A 166 4.00 8.23 -1.02
N ARG A 167 4.60 8.85 -2.04
CA ARG A 167 5.20 10.21 -1.96
C ARG A 167 4.16 11.30 -2.16
N LEU A 168 3.20 11.08 -3.05
CA LEU A 168 2.15 12.04 -3.37
C LEU A 168 1.20 12.24 -2.19
N ALA A 169 0.87 13.50 -1.88
CA ALA A 169 -0.15 13.80 -0.88
C ALA A 169 -1.54 13.46 -1.41
N VAL A 170 -2.28 12.65 -0.65
CA VAL A 170 -3.62 12.15 -0.99
C VAL A 170 -4.69 12.74 -0.07
N PRO A 171 -5.95 12.87 -0.52
CA PRO A 171 -7.04 13.30 0.33
C PRO A 171 -7.22 12.40 1.56
N VAL A 172 -7.48 12.99 2.72
CA VAL A 172 -7.90 12.25 3.92
C VAL A 172 -9.40 11.96 3.77
N ILE A 173 -9.75 10.69 3.62
CA ILE A 173 -11.12 10.23 3.35
C ILE A 173 -11.74 9.50 4.54
N ASN A 174 -10.91 8.95 5.43
CA ASN A 174 -11.35 8.27 6.63
C ASN A 174 -11.51 9.25 7.81
N ASP A 175 -12.47 8.98 8.69
CA ASP A 175 -12.68 9.73 9.91
C ASP A 175 -11.86 9.14 11.06
N GLU A 176 -10.99 9.93 11.67
CA GLU A 176 -10.03 9.48 12.69
C GLU A 176 -10.70 8.90 13.95
N VAL A 177 -11.93 9.31 14.25
CA VAL A 177 -12.65 8.87 15.47
C VAL A 177 -13.33 7.52 15.26
N THR A 178 -13.88 7.29 14.07
CA THR A 178 -14.70 6.11 13.79
C THR A 178 -13.95 5.02 13.04
N TYR A 179 -12.79 5.34 12.46
CA TYR A 179 -12.00 4.40 11.66
C TYR A 179 -11.47 3.24 12.51
N LYS A 180 -11.65 2.03 12.00
CA LYS A 180 -11.10 0.80 12.62
C LYS A 180 -10.27 0.04 11.60
N PHE A 181 -9.04 -0.24 11.96
CA PHE A 181 -8.10 -1.01 11.16
C PHE A 181 -8.01 -2.45 11.69
N GLU A 182 -8.11 -3.42 10.80
CA GLU A 182 -7.90 -4.83 11.12
C GLU A 182 -7.13 -5.49 9.96
N ILE A 183 -5.97 -6.06 10.25
CA ILE A 183 -5.17 -6.76 9.25
C ILE A 183 -6.00 -7.89 8.61
N GLY A 184 -6.03 -7.91 7.28
CA GLY A 184 -6.76 -8.93 6.53
C GLY A 184 -8.25 -8.62 6.29
N LYS A 185 -8.73 -7.43 6.70
CA LYS A 185 -10.11 -7.00 6.43
C LYS A 185 -10.14 -5.87 5.42
N GLY A 186 -11.12 -5.94 4.52
CA GLY A 186 -11.44 -4.85 3.59
C GLY A 186 -12.56 -3.97 4.14
N ILE A 187 -12.68 -2.75 3.62
CA ILE A 187 -13.68 -1.77 4.06
C ILE A 187 -14.59 -1.39 2.88
N VAL A 188 -15.89 -1.54 3.07
CA VAL A 188 -16.89 -1.05 2.10
C VAL A 188 -17.08 0.45 2.32
N LEU A 189 -16.58 1.26 1.39
CA LEU A 189 -16.69 2.72 1.43
C LEU A 189 -17.98 3.22 0.79
N LYS A 190 -18.50 2.49 -0.17
CA LYS A 190 -19.78 2.77 -0.84
C LYS A 190 -20.46 1.46 -1.22
N GLU A 191 -21.72 1.29 -0.85
CA GLU A 191 -22.55 0.20 -1.36
C GLU A 191 -22.98 0.44 -2.81
N GLY A 192 -23.28 -0.62 -3.52
CA GLY A 192 -23.75 -0.60 -4.92
C GLY A 192 -24.16 -1.99 -5.37
N LYS A 193 -24.77 -2.08 -6.55
CA LYS A 193 -25.37 -3.33 -7.06
C LYS A 193 -24.96 -3.71 -8.50
N ASP A 194 -24.40 -2.79 -9.28
CA ASP A 194 -24.15 -3.01 -10.72
C ASP A 194 -22.72 -3.48 -11.00
N VAL A 195 -21.74 -2.99 -10.25
CA VAL A 195 -20.31 -3.35 -10.37
C VAL A 195 -19.61 -3.15 -9.02
N THR A 196 -18.63 -3.99 -8.72
CA THR A 196 -17.75 -3.79 -7.56
C THR A 196 -16.40 -3.26 -8.02
N ILE A 197 -15.98 -2.11 -7.49
CA ILE A 197 -14.65 -1.53 -7.68
C ILE A 197 -13.84 -1.79 -6.40
N ILE A 198 -12.76 -2.55 -6.52
CA ILE A 198 -11.86 -2.90 -5.43
C ILE A 198 -10.55 -2.13 -5.63
N ALA A 199 -10.22 -1.24 -4.72
CA ALA A 199 -9.05 -0.38 -4.85
C ALA A 199 -8.12 -0.49 -3.64
N THR A 200 -6.87 -0.05 -3.78
CA THR A 200 -5.88 0.01 -2.71
C THR A 200 -5.02 1.27 -2.82
N GLY A 201 -4.51 1.75 -1.69
CA GLY A 201 -3.65 2.91 -1.64
C GLY A 201 -4.30 4.17 -2.23
N LEU A 202 -3.51 4.99 -2.92
CA LEU A 202 -4.01 6.24 -3.52
C LEU A 202 -5.19 6.02 -4.49
N CYS A 203 -5.30 4.86 -5.12
CA CYS A 203 -6.37 4.55 -6.07
C CYS A 203 -7.76 4.44 -5.41
N VAL A 204 -7.85 4.38 -4.08
CA VAL A 204 -9.14 4.33 -3.37
C VAL A 204 -9.92 5.62 -3.54
N ASN A 205 -9.25 6.78 -3.38
CA ASN A 205 -9.89 8.06 -3.64
C ASN A 205 -10.33 8.19 -5.09
N GLU A 206 -9.50 7.77 -6.03
CA GLU A 206 -9.80 7.83 -7.46
C GLU A 206 -10.99 6.90 -7.83
N ALA A 207 -11.10 5.75 -7.16
CA ALA A 207 -12.25 4.86 -7.30
C ALA A 207 -13.56 5.48 -6.77
N LEU A 208 -13.49 6.23 -5.67
CA LEU A 208 -14.65 6.98 -5.15
C LEU A 208 -15.09 8.09 -6.10
N GLU A 209 -14.14 8.84 -6.70
CA GLU A 209 -14.46 9.86 -7.70
C GLU A 209 -15.07 9.22 -8.96
N ALA A 210 -14.53 8.10 -9.44
CA ALA A 210 -15.11 7.34 -10.55
C ALA A 210 -16.55 6.86 -10.24
N ALA A 211 -16.79 6.38 -9.02
CA ALA A 211 -18.12 5.94 -8.60
C ALA A 211 -19.16 7.08 -8.57
N LYS A 212 -18.73 8.32 -8.25
CA LYS A 212 -19.61 9.50 -8.34
C LYS A 212 -20.00 9.78 -9.80
N LEU A 213 -19.06 9.69 -10.73
CA LEU A 213 -19.32 9.89 -12.17
C LEU A 213 -20.20 8.77 -12.73
N LEU A 214 -19.97 7.53 -12.33
CA LEU A 214 -20.82 6.38 -12.72
C LEU A 214 -22.25 6.55 -12.23
N ALA A 215 -22.45 7.04 -11.01
CA ALA A 215 -23.77 7.30 -10.45
C ALA A 215 -24.55 8.35 -11.25
N ALA A 216 -23.88 9.37 -11.79
CA ALA A 216 -24.51 10.36 -12.68
C ALA A 216 -25.03 9.74 -13.99
N ASP A 217 -24.43 8.63 -14.43
CA ASP A 217 -24.89 7.84 -15.58
C ASP A 217 -25.86 6.69 -15.20
N GLY A 218 -26.30 6.62 -13.94
CA GLY A 218 -27.22 5.59 -13.45
C GLY A 218 -26.58 4.24 -13.14
N ILE A 219 -25.23 4.17 -13.08
CA ILE A 219 -24.49 2.95 -12.71
C ILE A 219 -24.15 3.01 -11.21
N ASP A 220 -24.71 2.10 -10.42
CA ASP A 220 -24.55 2.04 -8.97
C ASP A 220 -23.35 1.14 -8.61
N ALA A 221 -22.17 1.74 -8.54
CA ALA A 221 -20.92 1.06 -8.21
C ALA A 221 -20.73 0.91 -6.70
N LYS A 222 -20.40 -0.33 -6.26
CA LYS A 222 -19.86 -0.60 -4.92
C LYS A 222 -18.36 -0.28 -4.93
N VAL A 223 -17.84 0.39 -3.88
CA VAL A 223 -16.41 0.66 -3.73
C VAL A 223 -15.89 0.03 -2.45
N ILE A 224 -14.84 -0.77 -2.60
CA ILE A 224 -14.15 -1.45 -1.50
C ILE A 224 -12.70 -0.99 -1.45
N ASN A 225 -12.26 -0.60 -0.28
CA ASN A 225 -10.84 -0.40 0.03
C ASN A 225 -10.25 -1.72 0.55
N ILE A 226 -9.26 -2.26 -0.13
CA ILE A 226 -8.42 -3.37 0.33
C ILE A 226 -7.06 -2.81 0.73
N HIS A 227 -6.94 -2.39 1.99
CA HIS A 227 -5.69 -1.93 2.55
C HIS A 227 -4.70 -3.07 2.86
N THR A 228 -5.19 -4.27 3.17
CA THR A 228 -4.36 -5.47 3.35
C THR A 228 -4.53 -6.39 2.16
N ILE A 229 -3.48 -6.48 1.33
CA ILE A 229 -3.51 -7.28 0.10
C ILE A 229 -3.16 -8.75 0.40
N LYS A 230 -2.39 -8.95 1.45
CA LYS A 230 -2.08 -10.28 2.00
C LYS A 230 -2.02 -10.23 3.53
N PRO A 231 -2.87 -11.03 4.24
CA PRO A 231 -3.94 -11.86 3.69
C PRO A 231 -5.06 -11.00 3.07
N LEU A 232 -5.67 -11.48 2.01
CA LEU A 232 -6.82 -10.83 1.35
C LEU A 232 -8.10 -11.16 2.13
N ASP A 233 -9.02 -10.20 2.25
CA ASP A 233 -10.40 -10.44 2.71
C ASP A 233 -11.21 -11.14 1.59
N GLU A 234 -10.96 -12.42 1.40
CA GLU A 234 -11.57 -13.21 0.34
C GLU A 234 -13.09 -13.30 0.50
N ASP A 235 -13.59 -13.35 1.73
CA ASP A 235 -15.04 -13.44 2.00
C ASP A 235 -15.75 -12.17 1.53
N LEU A 236 -15.19 -10.99 1.81
CA LEU A 236 -15.73 -9.72 1.33
C LEU A 236 -15.68 -9.62 -0.20
N VAL A 237 -14.57 -10.04 -0.81
CA VAL A 237 -14.37 -10.03 -2.27
C VAL A 237 -15.38 -10.96 -2.94
N VAL A 238 -15.51 -12.19 -2.47
CA VAL A 238 -16.44 -13.19 -3.02
C VAL A 238 -17.90 -12.75 -2.88
N ALA A 239 -18.33 -12.33 -1.69
CA ALA A 239 -19.69 -11.87 -1.46
C ALA A 239 -20.04 -10.64 -2.34
N SER A 240 -19.09 -9.74 -2.55
CA SER A 240 -19.31 -8.57 -3.39
C SER A 240 -19.38 -8.93 -4.88
N ALA A 241 -18.53 -9.84 -5.34
CA ALA A 241 -18.55 -10.35 -6.70
C ALA A 241 -19.86 -11.08 -7.02
N GLN A 242 -20.35 -11.91 -6.11
CA GLN A 242 -21.64 -12.61 -6.26
C GLN A 242 -22.82 -11.63 -6.33
N LYS A 243 -22.75 -10.52 -5.57
CA LYS A 243 -23.82 -9.50 -5.56
C LYS A 243 -23.89 -8.71 -6.87
N THR A 244 -22.74 -8.33 -7.44
CA THR A 244 -22.67 -7.40 -8.59
C THR A 244 -22.41 -8.11 -9.93
N GLY A 245 -21.87 -9.33 -9.92
CA GLY A 245 -21.56 -10.11 -11.13
C GLY A 245 -20.40 -9.57 -11.99
N LYS A 246 -19.87 -8.38 -11.66
CA LYS A 246 -18.73 -7.75 -12.36
C LYS A 246 -17.80 -7.08 -11.34
N VAL A 247 -16.49 -7.30 -11.48
CA VAL A 247 -15.49 -6.75 -10.59
C VAL A 247 -14.45 -5.95 -11.38
N VAL A 248 -14.03 -4.82 -10.83
CA VAL A 248 -12.93 -4.01 -11.34
C VAL A 248 -11.93 -3.83 -10.21
N THR A 249 -10.64 -4.09 -10.45
CA THR A 249 -9.59 -3.79 -9.48
C THR A 249 -8.79 -2.57 -9.91
N VAL A 250 -8.37 -1.71 -8.97
CA VAL A 250 -7.63 -0.49 -9.25
C VAL A 250 -6.43 -0.39 -8.30
N GLU A 251 -5.24 -0.30 -8.89
CA GLU A 251 -3.98 -0.26 -8.14
C GLU A 251 -2.91 0.58 -8.84
N GLU A 252 -2.14 1.35 -8.11
CA GLU A 252 -0.92 2.02 -8.59
C GLU A 252 0.25 1.03 -8.54
N HIS A 253 0.15 -0.03 -9.34
CA HIS A 253 1.08 -1.15 -9.41
C HIS A 253 0.88 -1.85 -10.75
N SER A 254 1.80 -2.71 -11.14
CA SER A 254 1.61 -3.60 -12.28
C SER A 254 0.32 -4.42 -12.12
N VAL A 255 -0.42 -4.58 -13.20
CA VAL A 255 -1.59 -5.51 -13.24
C VAL A 255 -1.20 -6.97 -13.09
N ILE A 256 0.12 -7.26 -13.07
CA ILE A 256 0.70 -8.60 -12.90
C ILE A 256 1.14 -8.77 -11.44
N GLY A 257 0.56 -9.72 -10.73
CA GLY A 257 0.96 -10.11 -9.37
C GLY A 257 0.46 -9.23 -8.22
N GLY A 258 -0.14 -8.05 -8.48
CA GLY A 258 -0.64 -7.13 -7.47
C GLY A 258 -2.02 -7.50 -6.91
N LEU A 259 -2.81 -6.46 -6.52
CA LEU A 259 -4.16 -6.60 -5.99
C LEU A 259 -5.08 -7.33 -6.98
N GLY A 260 -5.06 -6.92 -8.25
CA GLY A 260 -5.90 -7.53 -9.29
C GLY A 260 -5.65 -9.02 -9.45
N SER A 261 -4.41 -9.47 -9.31
CA SER A 261 -4.07 -10.90 -9.33
C SER A 261 -4.59 -11.60 -8.08
N ALA A 262 -4.44 -11.01 -6.88
CA ALA A 262 -4.98 -11.60 -5.64
C ALA A 262 -6.50 -11.79 -5.70
N VAL A 263 -7.21 -10.79 -6.21
CA VAL A 263 -8.67 -10.86 -6.41
C VAL A 263 -9.05 -11.93 -7.44
N CYS A 264 -8.32 -12.01 -8.57
CA CYS A 264 -8.55 -13.05 -9.58
C CYS A 264 -8.30 -14.45 -9.02
N ASP A 265 -7.23 -14.66 -8.24
CA ASP A 265 -6.92 -15.95 -7.61
C ASP A 265 -8.12 -16.40 -6.73
N ALA A 266 -8.58 -15.53 -5.81
CA ALA A 266 -9.70 -15.82 -4.93
C ALA A 266 -11.02 -16.09 -5.68
N LEU A 267 -11.32 -15.29 -6.71
CA LEU A 267 -12.56 -15.42 -7.46
C LEU A 267 -12.55 -16.62 -8.39
N SER A 268 -11.43 -16.99 -8.98
CA SER A 268 -11.35 -18.16 -9.88
C SER A 268 -11.67 -19.46 -9.16
N GLU A 269 -11.33 -19.56 -7.87
CA GLU A 269 -11.58 -20.74 -7.04
C GLU A 269 -12.98 -20.75 -6.43
N LYS A 270 -13.45 -19.58 -5.92
CA LYS A 270 -14.64 -19.52 -5.05
C LYS A 270 -15.89 -18.97 -5.71
N ALA A 271 -15.76 -18.07 -6.70
CA ALA A 271 -16.87 -17.40 -7.37
C ALA A 271 -16.44 -16.86 -8.74
N PRO A 272 -16.26 -17.72 -9.76
CA PRO A 272 -15.80 -17.29 -11.07
C PRO A 272 -16.60 -16.09 -11.61
N THR A 273 -15.92 -14.96 -11.75
CA THR A 273 -16.52 -13.67 -12.07
C THR A 273 -15.67 -12.94 -13.10
N LYS A 274 -16.30 -12.17 -14.01
CA LYS A 274 -15.56 -11.33 -14.95
C LYS A 274 -14.87 -10.19 -14.21
N VAL A 275 -13.52 -10.15 -14.28
CA VAL A 275 -12.69 -9.15 -13.63
C VAL A 275 -11.97 -8.29 -14.67
N MET A 276 -12.03 -6.96 -14.52
CA MET A 276 -11.19 -6.02 -15.23
C MET A 276 -10.15 -5.46 -14.26
N LYS A 277 -8.88 -5.53 -14.62
CA LYS A 277 -7.79 -4.94 -13.83
C LYS A 277 -7.40 -3.58 -14.40
N ILE A 278 -7.32 -2.55 -13.54
CA ILE A 278 -6.80 -1.22 -13.86
C ILE A 278 -5.54 -1.02 -13.01
N GLY A 279 -4.43 -0.73 -13.67
CA GLY A 279 -3.10 -0.54 -13.06
C GLY A 279 -2.10 -0.16 -14.13
N VAL A 280 -0.82 -0.30 -13.83
CA VAL A 280 0.26 -0.13 -14.81
C VAL A 280 0.33 -1.39 -15.66
N TYR A 281 -0.01 -1.27 -16.93
CA TYR A 281 0.09 -2.36 -17.90
C TYR A 281 1.54 -2.52 -18.34
N ASP A 282 1.99 -3.73 -18.50
CA ASP A 282 3.32 -4.21 -18.94
C ASP A 282 4.23 -3.14 -19.60
N ARG A 283 4.56 -2.10 -18.84
CA ARG A 283 5.43 -0.99 -19.23
C ARG A 283 6.09 -0.37 -17.99
N PHE A 284 7.28 0.17 -18.19
CA PHE A 284 7.94 0.96 -17.15
C PHE A 284 7.24 2.30 -16.91
N GLY A 285 7.53 2.91 -15.77
CA GLY A 285 7.18 4.29 -15.51
C GLY A 285 8.08 5.27 -16.29
N GLU A 286 7.93 6.57 -16.03
CA GLU A 286 8.70 7.65 -16.64
C GLU A 286 8.78 8.85 -15.72
N SER A 287 9.69 9.77 -15.99
CA SER A 287 9.82 11.02 -15.22
C SER A 287 8.70 12.00 -15.56
N GLY A 288 8.17 12.66 -14.53
CA GLY A 288 7.15 13.70 -14.66
C GLY A 288 6.52 14.04 -13.31
N PRO A 289 5.69 15.08 -13.20
CA PRO A 289 4.95 15.37 -11.98
C PRO A 289 4.01 14.20 -11.61
N GLY A 290 4.06 13.74 -10.35
CA GLY A 290 3.34 12.54 -9.92
C GLY A 290 1.83 12.54 -10.26
N ALA A 291 1.15 13.69 -10.07
CA ALA A 291 -0.27 13.82 -10.40
C ALA A 291 -0.55 13.71 -11.92
N GLU A 292 0.36 14.21 -12.75
CA GLU A 292 0.24 14.08 -14.21
C GLU A 292 0.48 12.63 -14.66
N LEU A 293 1.40 11.93 -14.00
CA LEU A 293 1.64 10.51 -14.26
C LEU A 293 0.43 9.66 -13.90
N ILE A 294 -0.23 9.90 -12.77
CA ILE A 294 -1.48 9.22 -12.41
C ILE A 294 -2.51 9.36 -13.55
N LYS A 295 -2.67 10.58 -14.09
CA LYS A 295 -3.57 10.83 -15.22
C LYS A 295 -3.09 10.16 -16.52
N LYS A 296 -1.78 10.25 -16.83
CA LYS A 296 -1.18 9.66 -18.05
C LYS A 296 -1.27 8.14 -18.07
N TYR A 297 -1.17 7.51 -16.90
CA TYR A 297 -1.34 6.06 -16.73
C TYR A 297 -2.80 5.65 -16.50
N GLU A 298 -3.73 6.61 -16.65
CA GLU A 298 -5.18 6.39 -16.59
C GLU A 298 -5.63 5.75 -15.26
N LEU A 299 -5.04 6.22 -14.16
CA LEU A 299 -5.35 5.80 -12.79
C LEU A 299 -6.16 6.87 -12.03
N ASP A 300 -6.48 8.00 -12.66
CA ASP A 300 -7.36 9.04 -12.12
C ASP A 300 -8.85 8.66 -12.23
N GLY A 301 -9.69 9.31 -11.43
CA GLY A 301 -11.12 9.00 -11.34
C GLY A 301 -11.86 9.09 -12.67
N GLU A 302 -11.53 10.05 -13.54
CA GLU A 302 -12.15 10.19 -14.87
C GLU A 302 -11.80 9.02 -15.80
N SER A 303 -10.53 8.60 -15.80
CA SER A 303 -10.06 7.47 -16.61
C SER A 303 -10.64 6.14 -16.12
N ILE A 304 -10.69 5.94 -14.80
CA ILE A 304 -11.34 4.77 -14.17
C ILE A 304 -12.82 4.72 -14.56
N TYR A 305 -13.54 5.86 -14.45
CA TYR A 305 -14.93 5.95 -14.86
C TYR A 305 -15.15 5.51 -16.32
N LYS A 306 -14.35 6.02 -17.26
CA LYS A 306 -14.46 5.68 -18.69
C LYS A 306 -14.24 4.18 -18.93
N LYS A 307 -13.24 3.58 -18.28
CA LYS A 307 -12.95 2.15 -18.38
C LYS A 307 -14.07 1.30 -17.80
N VAL A 308 -14.57 1.65 -16.61
CA VAL A 308 -15.67 0.92 -15.96
C VAL A 308 -16.94 1.01 -16.80
N LYS A 309 -17.28 2.19 -17.31
CA LYS A 309 -18.46 2.39 -18.20
C LYS A 309 -18.36 1.50 -19.45
N GLY A 310 -17.19 1.45 -20.10
CA GLY A 310 -16.94 0.54 -21.23
C GLY A 310 -17.04 -0.95 -20.86
N PHE A 311 -16.62 -1.32 -19.64
CA PHE A 311 -16.72 -2.69 -19.16
C PHE A 311 -18.17 -3.11 -18.81
N MET A 312 -19.02 -2.13 -18.51
CA MET A 312 -20.46 -2.36 -18.22
C MET A 312 -21.30 -2.53 -19.48
N ALA A 313 -20.90 -1.91 -20.59
CA ALA A 313 -21.53 -2.05 -21.89
C ALA A 313 -21.34 -3.48 -22.47
#